data_ba52ff3a2fa12640c8291a16b80d71ff
#
_entry.id   ba52ff3a2fa12640c8291a16b80d71ff
#
_cell.length_a   1.000
_cell.length_b   1.000
_cell.length_c   1.000
_cell.angle_alpha   90.00
_cell.angle_beta   90.00
_cell.angle_gamma   90.00
#
_symmetry.space_group_name_H-M   'P 1'
#
loop_
_entity.id
_entity.type
_entity.pdbx_description
1 polymer ?
#
loop_
_entity_poly.entity_id
_entity_poly.type
_entity_poly.pdbx_seq_one_letter_code
_entity_poly.pdbx_strand_id
1 'polypeptide(L)'
;AISEQKQMFVGAGHPFYWKPKLRIPDIYESQNNKTAFGQFLENCLNAKTEAQIIKEICFLDNLRIKGLGPAVASILYFLHPTLIPPFNTAILNGFNAVFKDKKKLGSWNEYLKIREILLESNNKNLKDLSNDLGAIAGLMFEVGSQKLKLGGDEYFSHDERKKLEKLIEKRQEEINIEKQDESFHSEMQYHLLKIGNS
;
A
#
# COMPACT_ATOMS: atom_id res chain seq x y z
N ALA A 1 -9.97 2.13 12.94
CA ALA A 1 -10.58 2.91 11.86
C ALA A 1 -10.48 2.21 10.51
N ILE A 2 -9.27 2.01 9.94
CA ILE A 2 -9.11 1.38 8.60
C ILE A 2 -9.69 -0.04 8.54
N SER A 3 -9.53 -0.84 9.61
CA SER A 3 -10.06 -2.21 9.66
C SER A 3 -11.59 -2.28 9.80
N GLU A 4 -12.24 -1.19 10.17
CA GLU A 4 -13.69 -1.08 10.32
C GLU A 4 -14.36 -0.61 9.03
N GLN A 5 -13.62 0.06 8.16
CA GLN A 5 -14.10 0.58 6.88
C GLN A 5 -13.85 -0.41 5.73
N LYS A 6 -14.17 -1.67 5.93
CA LYS A 6 -13.94 -2.74 4.95
C LYS A 6 -14.60 -2.47 3.60
N GLN A 7 -15.72 -1.77 3.57
CA GLN A 7 -16.45 -1.49 2.34
C GLN A 7 -15.76 -0.43 1.47
N MET A 8 -15.11 0.56 2.05
CA MET A 8 -14.37 1.59 1.31
C MET A 8 -13.06 1.08 0.71
N PHE A 9 -12.47 0.03 1.30
CA PHE A 9 -11.17 -0.50 0.90
C PHE A 9 -11.23 -1.86 0.22
N VAL A 10 -12.43 -2.40 0.00
CA VAL A 10 -12.65 -3.61 -0.79
C VAL A 10 -12.33 -3.35 -2.25
N GLY A 11 -11.26 -3.50 -2.74
CA GLY A 11 -10.79 -3.24 -4.11
C GLY A 11 -9.54 -2.36 -4.16
N ALA A 12 -9.35 -1.47 -3.20
CA ALA A 12 -8.06 -0.82 -3.00
C ALA A 12 -7.01 -1.78 -2.41
N GLY A 13 -7.45 -2.92 -1.99
CA GLY A 13 -6.73 -4.12 -1.60
C GLY A 13 -5.60 -3.90 -0.62
N HIS A 14 -4.57 -4.09 -1.02
CA HIS A 14 -3.36 -4.56 -0.52
C HIS A 14 -2.55 -3.68 0.43
N PRO A 15 -2.28 -2.39 0.28
CA PRO A 15 -1.58 -1.61 1.30
C PRO A 15 -2.43 -1.43 2.55
N PHE A 16 -3.74 -1.40 2.39
CA PHE A 16 -4.72 -1.11 3.45
C PHE A 16 -5.20 -2.36 4.19
N TYR A 17 -5.02 -3.55 3.63
CA TYR A 17 -5.27 -4.81 4.32
C TYR A 17 -4.21 -5.13 5.37
N TRP A 18 -3.17 -4.36 5.44
CA TRP A 18 -2.16 -4.54 6.44
C TRP A 18 -2.70 -4.11 7.80
N LYS A 19 -2.83 -5.08 8.68
CA LYS A 19 -2.98 -4.82 10.12
C LYS A 19 -1.57 -4.75 10.70
N PRO A 20 -1.13 -3.58 11.13
CA PRO A 20 0.08 -3.53 11.93
C PRO A 20 -0.12 -4.50 13.09
N LYS A 21 0.70 -5.52 13.17
CA LYS A 21 0.77 -6.35 14.37
C LYS A 21 1.43 -5.51 15.47
N LEU A 22 0.77 -4.41 15.82
CA LEU A 22 1.18 -3.54 16.94
C LEU A 22 0.97 -4.20 18.31
N ARG A 23 0.57 -5.45 18.34
CA ARG A 23 0.70 -6.30 19.53
C ARG A 23 2.17 -6.69 19.69
N ILE A 24 2.99 -5.69 19.97
CA ILE A 24 4.39 -5.93 20.23
C ILE A 24 4.57 -5.58 21.67
N PRO A 25 4.76 -6.60 22.51
CA PRO A 25 4.98 -6.38 23.93
C PRO A 25 6.05 -5.31 24.20
N ASP A 26 7.14 -5.36 23.43
CA ASP A 26 8.27 -4.45 23.58
C ASP A 26 7.91 -2.96 23.45
N ILE A 27 6.94 -2.61 22.59
CA ILE A 27 6.46 -1.21 22.52
C ILE A 27 5.55 -0.89 23.70
N TYR A 28 4.65 -1.79 24.04
CA TYR A 28 3.64 -1.50 25.06
C TYR A 28 4.18 -1.59 26.48
N GLU A 29 5.16 -2.45 26.72
CA GLU A 29 5.73 -2.70 28.04
C GLU A 29 6.88 -1.76 28.38
N SER A 30 7.58 -1.22 27.37
CA SER A 30 8.72 -0.31 27.58
C SER A 30 8.35 1.13 27.22
N GLN A 31 8.36 2.02 28.19
CA GLN A 31 8.17 3.46 27.96
C GLN A 31 9.25 4.04 27.04
N ASN A 32 10.49 3.58 27.17
CA ASN A 32 11.59 4.01 26.30
C ASN A 32 11.34 3.63 24.84
N ASN A 33 10.83 2.40 24.58
CA ASN A 33 10.51 1.96 23.24
C ASN A 33 9.34 2.75 22.63
N LYS A 34 8.32 3.09 23.45
CA LYS A 34 7.22 3.96 23.02
C LYS A 34 7.73 5.34 22.62
N THR A 35 8.57 5.94 23.46
CA THR A 35 9.14 7.26 23.21
C THR A 35 10.02 7.23 21.95
N ALA A 36 10.90 6.24 21.83
CA ALA A 36 11.78 6.09 20.66
C ALA A 36 10.99 5.91 19.35
N PHE A 37 9.93 5.10 19.37
CA PHE A 37 9.08 4.91 18.20
C PHE A 37 8.24 6.15 17.88
N GLY A 38 7.73 6.85 18.91
CA GLY A 38 7.03 8.12 18.72
C GLY A 38 7.95 9.18 18.08
N GLN A 39 9.17 9.33 18.59
CA GLN A 39 10.16 10.24 18.03
C GLN A 39 10.54 9.88 16.58
N PHE A 40 10.71 8.59 16.29
CA PHE A 40 10.93 8.10 14.92
C PHE A 40 9.80 8.53 13.97
N LEU A 41 8.55 8.35 14.36
CA LEU A 41 7.40 8.75 13.53
C LEU A 41 7.33 10.26 13.34
N GLU A 42 7.59 11.04 14.40
CA GLU A 42 7.64 12.50 14.35
C GLU A 42 8.76 12.98 13.43
N ASN A 43 9.95 12.41 13.55
CA ASN A 43 11.08 12.73 12.68
C ASN A 43 10.77 12.38 11.21
N CYS A 44 10.16 11.22 10.95
CA CYS A 44 9.73 10.85 9.61
C CYS A 44 8.65 11.79 9.07
N LEU A 45 7.67 12.19 9.88
CA LEU A 45 6.62 13.14 9.48
C LEU A 45 7.23 14.50 9.07
N ASN A 46 8.23 14.97 9.79
CA ASN A 46 8.90 16.25 9.54
C ASN A 46 10.03 16.17 8.52
N ALA A 47 10.38 14.98 8.03
CA ALA A 47 11.44 14.79 7.06
C ALA A 47 11.11 15.49 5.72
N LYS A 48 12.08 16.21 5.18
CA LYS A 48 11.98 16.95 3.92
C LYS A 48 12.69 16.24 2.76
N THR A 49 13.56 15.29 3.08
CA THR A 49 14.39 14.58 2.10
C THR A 49 14.35 13.09 2.33
N GLU A 50 14.55 12.34 1.26
CA GLU A 50 14.70 10.88 1.30
C GLU A 50 15.80 10.44 2.28
N ALA A 51 16.95 11.12 2.24
CA ALA A 51 18.09 10.81 3.11
C ALA A 51 17.73 10.91 4.60
N GLN A 52 16.87 11.87 4.99
CA GLN A 52 16.39 11.99 6.37
C GLN A 52 15.54 10.78 6.76
N ILE A 53 14.62 10.34 5.90
CA ILE A 53 13.77 9.17 6.16
C ILE A 53 14.62 7.90 6.29
N ILE A 54 15.57 7.69 5.37
CA ILE A 54 16.46 6.52 5.43
C ILE A 54 17.30 6.54 6.70
N LYS A 55 17.81 7.70 7.12
CA LYS A 55 18.54 7.85 8.38
C LYS A 55 17.71 7.42 9.59
N GLU A 56 16.44 7.84 9.65
CA GLU A 56 15.52 7.45 10.72
C GLU A 56 15.22 5.95 10.69
N ILE A 57 15.04 5.36 9.51
CA ILE A 57 14.89 3.89 9.37
C ILE A 57 16.12 3.16 9.91
N CYS A 58 17.31 3.59 9.55
CA CYS A 58 18.55 3.00 10.08
C CYS A 58 18.67 3.17 11.59
N PHE A 59 18.27 4.32 12.12
CA PHE A 59 18.21 4.56 13.55
C PHE A 59 17.26 3.57 14.25
N LEU A 60 16.03 3.42 13.73
CA LEU A 60 15.05 2.49 14.27
C LEU A 60 15.56 1.04 14.22
N ASP A 61 16.19 0.62 13.12
CA ASP A 61 16.78 -0.73 13.00
C ASP A 61 17.86 -0.98 14.07
N ASN A 62 18.68 0.02 14.36
CA ASN A 62 19.74 -0.07 15.37
C ASN A 62 19.21 -0.24 16.80
N LEU A 63 17.99 0.23 17.09
CA LEU A 63 17.36 0.06 18.41
C LEU A 63 16.95 -1.39 18.68
N ARG A 64 16.90 -2.24 17.65
CA ARG A 64 16.55 -3.67 17.75
C ARG A 64 15.26 -3.94 18.49
N ILE A 65 14.30 -3.03 18.44
CA ILE A 65 13.01 -3.20 19.10
C ILE A 65 12.21 -4.28 18.33
N LYS A 66 11.90 -5.35 19.03
CA LYS A 66 11.18 -6.49 18.45
C LYS A 66 9.84 -6.05 17.86
N GLY A 67 9.65 -6.38 16.58
CA GLY A 67 8.43 -6.09 15.83
C GLY A 67 8.41 -4.74 15.13
N LEU A 68 9.41 -3.88 15.28
CA LEU A 68 9.58 -2.66 14.50
C LEU A 68 10.48 -2.89 13.27
N GLY A 69 10.26 -4.01 12.58
CA GLY A 69 10.89 -4.29 11.30
C GLY A 69 10.18 -3.64 10.11
N PRO A 70 10.49 -4.06 8.87
CA PRO A 70 10.02 -3.44 7.62
C PRO A 70 8.51 -3.31 7.46
N ALA A 71 7.71 -4.05 8.23
CA ALA A 71 6.26 -3.88 8.23
C ALA A 71 5.82 -2.47 8.62
N VAL A 72 6.64 -1.72 9.37
CA VAL A 72 6.41 -0.30 9.71
C VAL A 72 6.44 0.59 8.46
N ALA A 73 7.08 0.16 7.37
CA ALA A 73 7.10 0.89 6.11
C ALA A 73 5.69 1.20 5.59
N SER A 74 4.69 0.37 5.90
CA SER A 74 3.31 0.68 5.54
C SER A 74 2.75 1.92 6.27
N ILE A 75 3.24 2.26 7.46
CA ILE A 75 2.92 3.54 8.11
C ILE A 75 3.65 4.68 7.41
N LEU A 76 4.93 4.50 7.10
CA LEU A 76 5.74 5.50 6.42
C LEU A 76 5.24 5.78 5.00
N TYR A 77 4.65 4.80 4.33
CA TYR A 77 3.99 4.97 3.04
C TYR A 77 2.91 6.06 3.09
N PHE A 78 2.07 6.10 4.12
CA PHE A 78 1.06 7.15 4.26
C PHE A 78 1.64 8.55 4.49
N LEU A 79 2.87 8.63 4.98
CA LEU A 79 3.58 9.90 5.15
C LEU A 79 4.32 10.31 3.86
N HIS A 80 4.86 9.34 3.15
CA HIS A 80 5.75 9.55 1.99
C HIS A 80 5.45 8.56 0.86
N PRO A 81 4.26 8.64 0.22
CA PRO A 81 3.82 7.64 -0.75
C PRO A 81 4.68 7.57 -2.01
N THR A 82 5.40 8.63 -2.34
CA THR A 82 6.30 8.69 -3.50
C THR A 82 7.72 8.19 -3.20
N LEU A 83 8.06 7.94 -1.93
CA LEU A 83 9.41 7.58 -1.50
C LEU A 83 9.45 6.20 -0.82
N ILE A 84 8.40 5.81 -0.13
CA ILE A 84 8.35 4.60 0.69
C ILE A 84 7.21 3.71 0.24
N PRO A 85 7.45 2.58 -0.44
CA PRO A 85 6.40 1.63 -0.76
C PRO A 85 5.91 0.91 0.51
N PRO A 86 4.61 0.59 0.60
CA PRO A 86 4.11 -0.26 1.67
C PRO A 86 4.74 -1.66 1.58
N PHE A 87 4.79 -2.38 2.69
CA PHE A 87 5.49 -3.65 2.73
C PHE A 87 4.79 -4.69 3.59
N ASN A 88 4.55 -5.86 3.02
CA ASN A 88 4.03 -7.03 3.71
C ASN A 88 4.48 -8.33 3.01
N THR A 89 4.10 -9.46 3.57
CA THR A 89 4.49 -10.78 3.01
C THR A 89 4.02 -10.99 1.58
N ALA A 90 2.82 -10.55 1.23
CA ALA A 90 2.31 -10.73 -0.13
C ALA A 90 3.07 -9.85 -1.13
N ILE A 91 3.35 -8.60 -0.77
CA ILE A 91 4.18 -7.70 -1.60
C ILE A 91 5.59 -8.30 -1.81
N LEU A 92 6.20 -8.83 -0.77
CA LEU A 92 7.50 -9.50 -0.87
C LEU A 92 7.44 -10.73 -1.79
N ASN A 93 6.41 -11.55 -1.67
CA ASN A 93 6.24 -12.74 -2.52
C ASN A 93 6.08 -12.33 -3.99
N GLY A 94 5.29 -11.29 -4.26
CA GLY A 94 5.13 -10.75 -5.60
C GLY A 94 6.42 -10.16 -6.14
N PHE A 95 7.15 -9.40 -5.33
CA PHE A 95 8.47 -8.89 -5.70
C PHE A 95 9.40 -10.04 -6.10
N ASN A 96 9.53 -11.07 -5.27
CA ASN A 96 10.38 -12.23 -5.55
C ASN A 96 9.96 -12.96 -6.84
N ALA A 97 8.67 -13.05 -7.11
CA ALA A 97 8.15 -13.67 -8.33
C ALA A 97 8.46 -12.83 -9.58
N VAL A 98 8.20 -11.53 -9.54
CA VAL A 98 8.40 -10.61 -10.67
C VAL A 98 9.88 -10.43 -11.01
N PHE A 99 10.70 -10.19 -10.00
CA PHE A 99 12.13 -9.91 -10.17
C PHE A 99 13.01 -11.17 -10.10
N LYS A 100 12.39 -12.37 -9.95
CA LYS A 100 13.09 -13.66 -9.83
C LYS A 100 14.15 -13.64 -8.71
N ASP A 101 13.82 -13.00 -7.60
CA ASP A 101 14.67 -12.83 -6.42
C ASP A 101 14.21 -13.74 -5.26
N LYS A 102 15.01 -13.80 -4.20
CA LYS A 102 14.74 -14.61 -2.99
C LYS A 102 14.93 -13.79 -1.72
N LYS A 103 14.50 -12.52 -1.75
CA LYS A 103 14.54 -11.64 -0.59
C LYS A 103 13.70 -12.20 0.56
N LYS A 104 14.11 -11.88 1.79
CA LYS A 104 13.44 -12.35 3.01
C LYS A 104 12.80 -11.18 3.76
N LEU A 105 11.70 -11.49 4.44
CA LEU A 105 11.06 -10.56 5.35
C LEU A 105 11.90 -10.42 6.64
N GLY A 106 11.88 -9.23 7.25
CA GLY A 106 12.38 -9.04 8.60
C GLY A 106 13.66 -8.20 8.72
N SER A 107 14.30 -7.84 7.62
CA SER A 107 15.47 -6.96 7.61
C SER A 107 15.17 -5.64 6.91
N TRP A 108 15.41 -4.51 7.59
CA TRP A 108 15.33 -3.19 7.00
C TRP A 108 16.31 -3.01 5.82
N ASN A 109 17.50 -3.59 5.92
CA ASN A 109 18.47 -3.56 4.82
C ASN A 109 17.93 -4.24 3.55
N GLU A 110 17.28 -5.40 3.69
CA GLU A 110 16.64 -6.08 2.55
C GLU A 110 15.47 -5.25 1.99
N TYR A 111 14.66 -4.64 2.88
CA TYR A 111 13.59 -3.74 2.46
C TYR A 111 14.12 -2.53 1.68
N LEU A 112 15.18 -1.88 2.13
CA LEU A 112 15.76 -0.74 1.42
C LEU A 112 16.23 -1.11 0.02
N LYS A 113 16.82 -2.30 -0.17
CA LYS A 113 17.19 -2.80 -1.50
C LYS A 113 15.95 -3.06 -2.37
N ILE A 114 14.90 -3.64 -1.81
CA ILE A 114 13.62 -3.84 -2.52
C ILE A 114 13.04 -2.48 -2.91
N ARG A 115 13.04 -1.52 -2.00
CA ARG A 115 12.57 -0.16 -2.23
C ARG A 115 13.27 0.50 -3.42
N GLU A 116 14.60 0.40 -3.49
CA GLU A 116 15.39 0.96 -4.61
C GLU A 116 14.95 0.37 -5.95
N ILE A 117 14.80 -0.96 -6.02
CA ILE A 117 14.36 -1.66 -7.24
C ILE A 117 12.93 -1.24 -7.61
N LEU A 118 12.03 -1.13 -6.63
CA LEU A 118 10.64 -0.70 -6.88
C LEU A 118 10.59 0.75 -7.36
N LEU A 119 11.36 1.66 -6.77
CA LEU A 119 11.48 3.05 -7.21
C LEU A 119 11.98 3.14 -8.66
N GLU A 120 13.06 2.43 -8.96
CA GLU A 120 13.63 2.42 -10.32
C GLU A 120 12.64 1.86 -11.34
N SER A 121 11.97 0.75 -11.00
CA SER A 121 10.96 0.15 -11.86
C SER A 121 9.73 1.04 -12.03
N ASN A 122 9.28 1.71 -10.96
CA ASN A 122 8.17 2.65 -11.04
C ASN A 122 8.52 3.83 -11.96
N ASN A 123 9.70 4.40 -11.80
CA ASN A 123 10.18 5.51 -12.61
C ASN A 123 10.29 5.16 -14.11
N LYS A 124 10.69 3.93 -14.44
CA LYS A 124 10.73 3.45 -15.82
C LYS A 124 9.34 3.28 -16.44
N ASN A 125 8.32 3.08 -15.64
CA ASN A 125 6.96 2.76 -16.06
C ASN A 125 5.95 3.85 -15.65
N LEU A 126 6.37 5.09 -15.45
CA LEU A 126 5.50 6.20 -15.02
C LEU A 126 4.32 6.49 -15.96
N LYS A 127 4.37 6.03 -17.20
CA LYS A 127 3.27 6.17 -18.15
C LYS A 127 2.06 5.32 -17.75
N ASP A 128 2.33 4.18 -17.13
CA ASP A 128 1.33 3.17 -16.76
C ASP A 128 1.08 3.13 -15.24
N LEU A 129 2.04 3.63 -14.47
CA LEU A 129 2.01 3.72 -13.01
C LEU A 129 2.04 5.19 -12.58
N SER A 130 1.47 5.47 -11.42
CA SER A 130 1.57 6.81 -10.82
C SER A 130 2.90 7.02 -10.09
N ASN A 131 3.17 8.25 -9.67
CA ASN A 131 4.31 8.53 -8.77
C ASN A 131 4.11 7.91 -7.37
N ASP A 132 2.89 7.51 -7.04
CA ASP A 132 2.56 6.82 -5.80
C ASP A 132 3.02 5.37 -5.87
N LEU A 133 3.94 4.99 -5.00
CA LEU A 133 4.48 3.64 -4.93
C LEU A 133 3.46 2.58 -4.45
N GLY A 134 2.28 3.00 -4.02
CA GLY A 134 1.15 2.12 -3.77
C GLY A 134 0.70 1.38 -5.03
N ALA A 135 0.83 1.98 -6.21
CA ALA A 135 0.46 1.35 -7.48
C ALA A 135 1.35 0.13 -7.77
N ILE A 136 2.67 0.31 -7.76
CA ILE A 136 3.60 -0.80 -8.00
C ILE A 136 3.56 -1.83 -6.87
N ALA A 137 3.43 -1.40 -5.61
CA ALA A 137 3.27 -2.31 -4.49
C ALA A 137 1.96 -3.10 -4.57
N GLY A 138 0.91 -2.49 -5.12
CA GLY A 138 -0.35 -3.13 -5.42
C GLY A 138 -0.22 -4.25 -6.43
N LEU A 139 0.47 -3.98 -7.52
CA LEU A 139 0.80 -5.00 -8.51
C LEU A 139 1.56 -6.17 -7.87
N MET A 140 2.58 -5.89 -7.07
CA MET A 140 3.31 -6.93 -6.34
C MET A 140 2.41 -7.73 -5.40
N PHE A 141 1.47 -7.05 -4.72
CA PHE A 141 0.53 -7.72 -3.84
C PHE A 141 -0.42 -8.68 -4.61
N GLU A 142 -0.96 -8.26 -5.74
CA GLU A 142 -1.87 -9.08 -6.55
C GLU A 142 -1.14 -10.32 -7.09
N VAL A 143 0.12 -10.17 -7.54
CA VAL A 143 0.97 -11.30 -7.93
C VAL A 143 1.28 -12.20 -6.74
N GLY A 144 1.71 -11.63 -5.63
CA GLY A 144 2.10 -12.42 -4.44
C GLY A 144 0.94 -13.06 -3.70
N SER A 145 -0.28 -12.56 -3.91
CA SER A 145 -1.53 -13.16 -3.44
C SER A 145 -2.12 -14.18 -4.44
N GLN A 146 -1.42 -14.45 -5.55
CA GLN A 146 -1.84 -15.35 -6.63
C GLN A 146 -3.16 -14.93 -7.33
N LYS A 147 -3.56 -13.68 -7.20
CA LYS A 147 -4.72 -13.13 -7.91
C LYS A 147 -4.35 -12.75 -9.35
N LEU A 148 -3.10 -12.31 -9.55
CA LEU A 148 -2.52 -12.06 -10.85
C LEU A 148 -1.42 -13.09 -11.12
N LYS A 149 -1.56 -13.84 -12.21
CA LYS A 149 -0.54 -14.77 -12.67
C LYS A 149 0.45 -14.05 -13.57
N LEU A 150 1.74 -14.20 -13.32
CA LEU A 150 2.77 -13.74 -14.25
C LEU A 150 2.69 -14.60 -15.50
N GLY A 151 2.50 -13.97 -16.65
CA GLY A 151 2.44 -14.67 -17.93
C GLY A 151 3.75 -15.39 -18.26
N GLY A 152 3.77 -16.69 -18.11
CA GLY A 152 4.51 -17.60 -18.96
C GLY A 152 3.49 -18.14 -19.96
N ASP A 153 3.91 -18.66 -21.08
CA ASP A 153 3.16 -19.03 -22.28
C ASP A 153 1.83 -19.81 -22.16
N GLU A 154 1.27 -19.94 -21.00
CA GLU A 154 -0.08 -20.47 -20.74
C GLU A 154 -1.04 -19.28 -20.48
N TYR A 155 -1.62 -18.81 -21.55
CA TYR A 155 -2.77 -17.91 -21.56
C TYR A 155 -3.87 -18.45 -20.64
N PHE A 156 -4.59 -17.54 -19.96
CA PHE A 156 -5.85 -17.83 -19.31
C PHE A 156 -6.67 -18.79 -20.17
N SER A 157 -7.16 -19.88 -19.60
CA SER A 157 -8.10 -20.74 -20.28
C SER A 157 -9.30 -19.90 -20.75
N HIS A 158 -9.97 -20.32 -21.81
CA HIS A 158 -11.13 -19.59 -22.34
C HIS A 158 -12.18 -19.30 -21.26
N ASP A 159 -12.33 -20.21 -20.29
CA ASP A 159 -13.25 -20.05 -19.17
C ASP A 159 -12.77 -19.04 -18.12
N GLU A 160 -11.48 -18.92 -17.89
CA GLU A 160 -10.91 -17.90 -16.99
C GLU A 160 -11.01 -16.50 -17.59
N ARG A 161 -10.81 -16.37 -18.91
CA ARG A 161 -11.05 -15.11 -19.63
C ARG A 161 -12.50 -14.66 -19.53
N LYS A 162 -13.47 -15.56 -19.80
CA LYS A 162 -14.90 -15.25 -19.64
C LYS A 162 -15.29 -14.84 -18.22
N LYS A 163 -14.68 -15.48 -17.20
CA LYS A 163 -14.91 -15.08 -15.81
C LYS A 163 -14.35 -13.69 -15.52
N LEU A 164 -13.16 -13.39 -16.03
CA LEU A 164 -12.52 -12.09 -15.85
C LEU A 164 -13.32 -10.99 -16.57
N GLU A 165 -13.73 -11.22 -17.81
CA GLU A 165 -14.57 -10.30 -18.57
C GLU A 165 -15.87 -9.98 -17.83
N LYS A 166 -16.58 -10.99 -17.33
CA LYS A 166 -17.79 -10.79 -16.51
C LYS A 166 -17.53 -10.00 -15.22
N LEU A 167 -16.38 -10.19 -14.58
CA LEU A 167 -16.00 -9.42 -13.39
C LEU A 167 -15.70 -7.96 -13.73
N ILE A 168 -15.06 -7.72 -14.87
CA ILE A 168 -14.75 -6.37 -15.37
C ILE A 168 -16.07 -5.66 -15.73
N GLU A 169 -16.96 -6.33 -16.48
CA GLU A 169 -18.28 -5.79 -16.84
C GLU A 169 -19.10 -5.43 -15.60
N LYS A 170 -19.20 -6.36 -14.64
CA LYS A 170 -19.90 -6.12 -13.38
C LYS A 170 -19.33 -4.94 -12.62
N ARG A 171 -17.99 -4.84 -12.55
CA ARG A 171 -17.33 -3.72 -11.87
C ARG A 171 -17.55 -2.39 -12.59
N GLN A 172 -17.59 -2.43 -13.93
CA GLN A 172 -17.89 -1.24 -14.72
C GLN A 172 -19.34 -0.75 -14.51
N GLU A 173 -20.28 -1.67 -14.37
CA GLU A 173 -21.67 -1.35 -14.02
C GLU A 173 -21.76 -0.74 -12.61
N GLU A 174 -21.09 -1.33 -11.62
CA GLU A 174 -21.03 -0.80 -10.26
C GLU A 174 -20.46 0.64 -10.24
N ILE A 175 -19.35 0.89 -10.94
CA ILE A 175 -18.74 2.23 -11.07
C ILE A 175 -19.69 3.23 -11.74
N ASN A 176 -20.43 2.80 -12.75
CA ASN A 176 -21.40 3.67 -13.42
C ASN A 176 -22.57 4.02 -12.51
N ILE A 177 -23.05 3.09 -11.71
CA ILE A 177 -24.10 3.33 -10.70
C ILE A 177 -23.57 4.29 -9.61
N GLU A 178 -22.37 4.05 -9.07
CA GLU A 178 -21.75 4.93 -8.09
C GLU A 178 -21.61 6.37 -8.62
N LYS A 179 -21.18 6.53 -9.87
CA LYS A 179 -21.09 7.87 -10.50
C LYS A 179 -22.44 8.55 -10.70
N GLN A 180 -23.48 7.79 -11.00
CA GLN A 180 -24.84 8.34 -11.10
C GLN A 180 -25.37 8.78 -9.74
N ASP A 181 -25.13 8.01 -8.69
CA ASP A 181 -25.52 8.36 -7.33
C ASP A 181 -24.76 9.58 -6.81
N GLU A 182 -23.45 9.71 -7.07
CA GLU A 182 -22.67 10.90 -6.74
C GLU A 182 -23.16 12.15 -7.47
N SER A 183 -23.52 12.01 -8.76
CA SER A 183 -24.09 13.09 -9.56
C SER A 183 -25.43 13.56 -9.01
N PHE A 184 -26.31 12.64 -8.68
CA PHE A 184 -27.62 12.91 -8.10
C PHE A 184 -27.50 13.56 -6.71
N HIS A 185 -26.57 13.08 -5.89
CA HIS A 185 -26.32 13.66 -4.56
C HIS A 185 -25.81 15.08 -4.65
N SER A 186 -24.89 15.37 -5.56
CA SER A 186 -24.37 16.72 -5.82
C SER A 186 -25.43 17.66 -6.34
N GLU A 187 -26.33 17.20 -7.22
CA GLU A 187 -27.42 17.98 -7.75
C GLU A 187 -28.46 18.30 -6.64
N MET A 188 -28.76 17.35 -5.78
CA MET A 188 -29.65 17.53 -4.64
C MET A 188 -29.06 18.52 -3.61
N GLN A 189 -27.77 18.44 -3.33
CA GLN A 189 -27.09 19.42 -2.48
C GLN A 189 -27.13 20.83 -3.06
N TYR A 190 -26.93 20.99 -4.37
CA TYR A 190 -27.05 22.28 -5.06
C TYR A 190 -28.46 22.87 -4.92
N HIS A 191 -29.51 22.07 -5.10
CA HIS A 191 -30.89 22.52 -4.96
C HIS A 191 -31.23 22.92 -3.51
N LEU A 192 -30.75 22.17 -2.52
CA LEU A 192 -30.94 22.50 -1.10
C LEU A 192 -30.26 23.82 -0.72
N LEU A 193 -29.03 24.06 -1.21
CA LEU A 193 -28.33 25.32 -0.98
C LEU A 193 -29.05 26.51 -1.63
N LYS A 194 -29.68 26.30 -2.78
CA LYS A 194 -30.44 27.34 -3.48
C LYS A 194 -31.73 27.74 -2.74
N ILE A 195 -32.40 26.75 -2.14
CA ILE A 195 -33.62 26.95 -1.35
C ILE A 195 -33.29 27.63 -0.01
N GLY A 196 -32.15 27.31 0.61
CA GLY A 196 -31.72 27.89 1.88
C GLY A 196 -31.24 29.36 1.79
N ASN A 197 -30.97 29.85 0.58
CA ASN A 197 -30.50 31.24 0.32
C ASN A 197 -31.60 32.15 -0.27
N SER A 198 -32.83 31.68 -0.30
CA SER A 198 -34.00 32.46 -0.71
C SER A 198 -34.87 32.79 0.51
#